data_fcf00555ecb405cd2343e2b761646f38
#
_entry.id   fcf00555ecb405cd2343e2b761646f38
#
_cell.length_a   1.000
_cell.length_b   1.000
_cell.length_c   1.000
_cell.angle_alpha   90.00
_cell.angle_beta   90.00
_cell.angle_gamma   90.00
#
_symmetry.space_group_name_H-M   'P 1'
#
loop_
_entity.id
_entity.type
_entity.pdbx_description
1 polymer ?
#
loop_
_entity_poly.entity_id
_entity_poly.type
_entity_poly.pdbx_seq_one_letter_code
_entity_poly.pdbx_strand_id
1 'polypeptide(L)' 'MFKWKIEPRRKSYDRKQTPKDRIRRIDFHITNARRLQTTILVESHITEDPADKRVLLDTIAILGKKIDRLEQEKSELQQ' A
#
# COMPACT_ATOMS: atom_id res chain seq x y z
N MET A 1 -1.82 -28.74 -23.12
CA MET A 1 -1.74 -28.92 -22.63
C MET A 1 -1.77 -28.60 -21.48
N PHE A 2 -1.62 -28.02 -21.01
CA PHE A 2 -1.52 -27.67 -19.98
C PHE A 2 -2.50 -27.22 -19.41
N LYS A 3 -3.07 -27.12 -19.55
CA LYS A 3 -4.01 -26.88 -19.05
C LYS A 3 -3.90 -26.49 -17.88
N TRP A 4 -3.12 -26.41 -17.38
CA TRP A 4 -2.91 -25.97 -16.32
C TRP A 4 -4.02 -25.61 -15.65
N LYS A 5 -4.82 -25.23 -16.11
CA LYS A 5 -5.85 -25.05 -15.51
C LYS A 5 -5.74 -24.67 -14.18
N ILE A 6 -4.95 -24.13 -13.79
CA ILE A 6 -4.74 -23.68 -12.52
C ILE A 6 -5.66 -22.63 -12.10
N GLU A 7 -6.29 -21.98 -13.00
CA GLU A 7 -7.21 -20.92 -12.69
C GLU A 7 -8.31 -21.31 -11.72
N PRO A 8 -8.90 -22.49 -11.83
CA PRO A 8 -9.94 -22.86 -10.86
C PRO A 8 -9.43 -22.84 -9.45
N ARG A 9 -8.20 -23.23 -9.25
CA ARG A 9 -7.65 -23.20 -7.92
C ARG A 9 -7.51 -21.82 -7.40
N ARG A 10 -7.17 -20.87 -8.23
CA ARG A 10 -7.05 -19.53 -7.79
C ARG A 10 -8.34 -18.98 -7.28
N LYS A 11 -9.43 -19.29 -7.91
CA LYS A 11 -10.71 -18.84 -7.47
C LYS A 11 -11.04 -19.36 -6.10
N SER A 12 -10.76 -20.60 -5.88
CA SER A 12 -11.00 -21.21 -4.60
C SER A 12 -10.21 -20.53 -3.53
N TYR A 13 -8.99 -20.20 -3.85
CA TYR A 13 -8.10 -19.53 -2.93
C TYR A 13 -8.61 -18.16 -2.54
N ASP A 14 -9.10 -17.41 -3.50
CA ASP A 14 -9.64 -16.08 -3.25
C ASP A 14 -10.83 -16.10 -2.33
N ARG A 15 -11.66 -17.11 -2.46
CA ARG A 15 -12.84 -17.18 -1.62
C ARG A 15 -12.53 -17.41 -0.17
N LYS A 16 -11.34 -17.85 0.14
CA LYS A 16 -10.99 -18.11 1.51
C LYS A 16 -10.50 -16.90 2.26
N GLN A 17 -10.40 -15.78 1.58
CA GLN A 17 -9.98 -14.57 2.28
C GLN A 17 -11.07 -14.09 3.22
N THR A 18 -10.71 -13.91 4.47
CA THR A 18 -11.63 -13.42 5.48
C THR A 18 -11.41 -11.92 5.66
N PRO A 19 -12.36 -11.21 6.29
CA PRO A 19 -12.14 -9.80 6.60
C PRO A 19 -10.88 -9.57 7.42
N LYS A 20 -10.55 -10.50 8.30
CA LYS A 20 -9.33 -10.40 9.08
C LYS A 20 -8.09 -10.41 8.20
N ASP A 21 -8.08 -11.28 7.20
CA ASP A 21 -6.95 -11.36 6.28
C ASP A 21 -6.81 -10.07 5.50
N ARG A 22 -7.93 -9.48 5.10
CA ARG A 22 -7.89 -8.24 4.35
C ARG A 22 -7.37 -7.10 5.21
N ILE A 23 -7.81 -7.04 6.47
CA ILE A 23 -7.34 -6.01 7.39
C ILE A 23 -5.83 -6.15 7.59
N ARG A 24 -5.36 -7.37 7.75
CA ARG A 24 -3.93 -7.61 7.94
C ARG A 24 -3.13 -7.14 6.73
N ARG A 25 -3.65 -7.40 5.54
CA ARG A 25 -2.98 -6.96 4.32
C ARG A 25 -2.98 -5.44 4.21
N ILE A 26 -4.09 -4.81 4.57
CA ILE A 26 -4.17 -3.36 4.55
C ILE A 26 -3.18 -2.76 5.54
N ASP A 27 -3.08 -3.33 6.74
CA ASP A 27 -2.11 -2.88 7.73
C ASP A 27 -0.68 -2.96 7.20
N PHE A 28 -0.38 -4.05 6.51
CA PHE A 28 0.94 -4.24 5.93
C PHE A 28 1.24 -3.12 4.91
N HIS A 29 0.27 -2.82 4.07
CA HIS A 29 0.45 -1.76 3.07
C HIS A 29 0.59 -0.38 3.71
N ILE A 30 -0.18 -0.12 4.77
CA ILE A 30 -0.08 1.14 5.48
C ILE A 30 1.32 1.28 6.10
N THR A 31 1.80 0.23 6.73
CA THR A 31 3.11 0.25 7.35
C THR A 31 4.21 0.52 6.32
N ASN A 32 4.12 -0.15 5.17
CA ASN A 32 5.10 0.04 4.12
C ASN A 32 5.05 1.44 3.56
N ALA A 33 3.85 1.98 3.37
CA ALA A 33 3.70 3.33 2.84
C ALA A 33 4.28 4.36 3.81
N ARG A 34 4.07 4.16 5.12
CA ARG A 34 4.63 5.07 6.11
C ARG A 34 6.14 5.02 6.15
N ARG A 35 6.70 3.83 6.03
CA ARG A 35 8.16 3.70 5.96
C ARG A 35 8.72 4.41 4.76
N LEU A 36 8.04 4.26 3.63
CA LEU A 36 8.48 4.91 2.41
C LEU A 36 8.40 6.42 2.56
N GLN A 37 7.34 6.94 3.18
CA GLN A 37 7.24 8.37 3.45
C GLN A 37 8.42 8.87 4.27
N THR A 38 8.79 8.13 5.30
CA THR A 38 9.91 8.52 6.15
C THR A 38 11.21 8.54 5.35
N THR A 39 11.44 7.51 4.54
CA THR A 39 12.64 7.43 3.73
C THR A 39 12.72 8.59 2.76
N ILE A 40 11.61 8.89 2.09
CA ILE A 40 11.57 9.97 1.12
C ILE A 40 11.75 11.32 1.81
N LEU A 41 11.20 11.46 3.00
CA LEU A 41 11.35 12.70 3.75
C LEU A 41 12.83 12.95 4.09
N VAL A 42 13.51 11.91 4.53
CA VAL A 42 14.95 12.02 4.81
C VAL A 42 15.70 12.40 3.55
N GLU A 43 15.38 11.77 2.43
CA GLU A 43 16.03 12.11 1.17
C GLU A 43 15.74 13.55 0.76
N SER A 44 14.54 14.04 1.02
CA SER A 44 14.22 15.42 0.64
C SER A 44 15.03 16.42 1.45
N HIS A 45 15.43 16.05 2.66
CA HIS A 45 16.26 16.94 3.48
C HIS A 45 17.69 17.01 3.01
N ILE A 46 18.19 15.94 2.41
CA ILE A 46 19.58 15.93 1.90
C ILE A 46 19.67 16.33 0.45
N THR A 47 18.57 16.39 -0.25
CA THR A 47 18.56 16.75 -1.67
C THR A 47 18.70 18.25 -1.80
N GLU A 48 19.67 18.70 -2.57
CA GLU A 48 19.92 20.13 -2.74
C GLU A 48 19.16 20.73 -3.91
N ASP A 49 18.83 19.93 -4.89
CA ASP A 49 18.13 20.41 -6.07
C ASP A 49 16.64 20.65 -5.73
N PRO A 50 16.17 21.90 -5.88
CA PRO A 50 14.77 22.21 -5.54
C PRO A 50 13.76 21.42 -6.36
N ALA A 51 14.07 21.11 -7.61
CA ALA A 51 13.16 20.35 -8.46
C ALA A 51 13.01 18.93 -7.93
N ASP A 52 14.12 18.30 -7.60
CA ASP A 52 14.09 16.94 -7.07
C ASP A 52 13.40 16.92 -5.70
N LYS A 53 13.69 17.91 -4.89
CA LYS A 53 13.06 18.01 -3.58
C LYS A 53 11.54 18.09 -3.70
N ARG A 54 11.08 18.84 -4.67
CA ARG A 54 9.65 19.01 -4.89
C ARG A 54 8.99 17.68 -5.29
N VAL A 55 9.66 16.93 -6.16
CA VAL A 55 9.15 15.61 -6.56
C VAL A 55 9.05 14.70 -5.35
N LEU A 56 10.04 14.72 -4.48
CA LEU A 56 10.02 13.88 -3.29
C LEU A 56 8.88 14.28 -2.36
N LEU A 57 8.66 15.57 -2.17
CA LEU A 57 7.57 16.04 -1.32
C LEU A 57 6.20 15.71 -1.91
N ASP A 58 6.06 15.81 -3.24
CA ASP A 58 4.83 15.42 -3.91
C ASP A 58 4.55 13.94 -3.72
N THR A 59 5.59 13.13 -3.77
CA THR A 59 5.44 11.68 -3.58
C THR A 59 4.95 11.40 -2.16
N ILE A 60 5.46 12.13 -1.18
CA ILE A 60 5.01 11.97 0.20
C ILE A 60 3.52 12.29 0.31
N ALA A 61 3.07 13.35 -0.36
CA ALA A 61 1.67 13.71 -0.34
C ALA A 61 0.78 12.63 -0.96
N ILE A 62 1.24 12.05 -2.06
CA ILE A 62 0.52 10.97 -2.72
C ILE A 62 0.41 9.76 -1.81
N LEU A 63 1.50 9.41 -1.14
CA LEU A 63 1.50 8.30 -0.21
C LEU A 63 0.58 8.57 0.96
N GLY A 64 0.51 9.83 1.42
CA GLY A 64 -0.40 10.20 2.49
C GLY A 64 -1.84 9.96 2.12
N LYS A 65 -2.23 10.30 0.90
CA LYS A 65 -3.59 10.06 0.44
C LYS A 65 -3.88 8.59 0.35
N LYS A 66 -2.90 7.81 -0.08
CA LYS A 66 -3.07 6.36 -0.17
C LYS A 66 -3.27 5.77 1.22
N ILE A 67 -2.51 6.23 2.20
CA ILE A 67 -2.63 5.77 3.57
C ILE A 67 -4.03 6.09 4.10
N ASP A 68 -4.51 7.31 3.88
CA ASP A 68 -5.85 7.70 4.33
C ASP A 68 -6.91 6.78 3.75
N ARG A 69 -6.80 6.48 2.47
CA ARG A 69 -7.76 5.61 1.82
C ARG A 69 -7.71 4.20 2.40
N LEU A 70 -6.51 3.69 2.66
CA LEU A 70 -6.36 2.38 3.24
C LEU A 70 -6.91 2.33 4.66
N GLU A 71 -6.69 3.38 5.44
CA GLU A 71 -7.21 3.44 6.80
C GLU A 71 -8.73 3.49 6.80
N GLN A 72 -9.30 4.20 5.85
CA GLN A 72 -10.75 4.24 5.73
C GLN A 72 -11.30 2.87 5.38
N GLU A 73 -10.66 2.19 4.44
CA GLU A 73 -11.08 0.86 4.04
C GLU A 73 -10.98 -0.11 5.21
N LYS A 74 -9.91 0.00 5.97
CA LYS A 74 -9.73 -0.83 7.15
C LYS A 74 -10.84 -0.59 8.17
N SER A 75 -11.17 0.67 8.38
CA SER A 75 -12.23 1.04 9.31
C SER A 75 -13.56 0.43 8.90
N GLU A 76 -13.86 0.45 7.62
CA GLU A 76 -15.09 -0.13 7.11
C GLU A 76 -15.13 -1.64 7.33
N LEU A 77 -14.00 -2.29 7.18
CA LEU A 77 -13.94 -3.73 7.39
C LEU A 77 -14.04 -4.12 8.86
N GLN A 78 -13.71 -3.21 9.75
CA GLN A 78 -13.77 -3.48 11.18
C GLN A 78 -15.16 -3.27 11.76
N GLN A 79 -16.03 -2.64 11.03
CA GLN A 79 -17.42 -2.49 11.45
C GLN A 79 -18.18 -3.77 11.20
#